data_e4c4d366ef3fb6031a348fa37d7ee253
#
_entry.id   e4c4d366ef3fb6031a348fa37d7ee253
#
_cell.length_a   1.000
_cell.length_b   1.000
_cell.length_c   1.000
_cell.angle_alpha   90.00
_cell.angle_beta   90.00
_cell.angle_gamma   90.00
#
_symmetry.space_group_name_H-M   'P 1'
#
loop_
_entity.id
_entity.type
_entity.pdbx_description
1 polymer ?
#
loop_
_entity_poly.entity_id
_entity_poly.type
_entity_poly.pdbx_seq_one_letter_code
_entity_poly.pdbx_strand_id
1 'polypeptide(L)'
;MVRGVATDTWDTSFDRNAIPKAEILRRWDESTREMNALWAKIPPARFQETMKAFGQYEGTVHDLVLYVIDNEIHHRGQGTVYLRALGIEPPPFYERQ
;
A
#
# COMPACT_ATOMS: atom_id res chain seq x y z
N MET A 1 2.33 5.73 1.32
CA MET A 1 3.30 6.06 0.24
C MET A 1 2.74 7.07 -0.77
N VAL A 2 1.69 6.75 -1.51
CA VAL A 2 1.14 7.67 -2.55
C VAL A 2 0.79 9.06 -2.00
N ARG A 3 0.12 9.13 -0.85
CA ARG A 3 -0.18 10.41 -0.19
C ARG A 3 1.10 11.20 0.13
N GLY A 4 2.11 10.54 0.70
CA GLY A 4 3.40 11.18 1.02
C GLY A 4 4.09 11.73 -0.22
N VAL A 5 4.12 10.98 -1.32
CA VAL A 5 4.69 11.41 -2.59
C VAL A 5 3.92 12.60 -3.19
N ALA A 6 2.59 12.57 -3.12
CA ALA A 6 1.75 13.59 -3.71
C ALA A 6 1.67 14.89 -2.88
N THR A 7 1.71 14.79 -1.54
CA THR A 7 1.41 15.91 -0.63
C THR A 7 2.51 16.25 0.36
N ASP A 8 3.59 15.45 0.38
CA ASP A 8 4.66 15.54 1.38
C ASP A 8 4.18 15.35 2.83
N THR A 9 3.05 14.67 2.99
CA THR A 9 2.46 14.38 4.30
C THR A 9 2.58 12.89 4.61
N TRP A 10 3.26 12.57 5.71
CA TRP A 10 3.55 11.21 6.13
C TRP A 10 2.84 10.90 7.44
N ASP A 11 1.93 9.92 7.40
CA ASP A 11 1.25 9.42 8.59
C ASP A 11 2.09 8.29 9.21
N THR A 12 2.54 8.50 10.44
CA THR A 12 3.31 7.54 11.23
C THR A 12 2.47 6.93 12.35
N SER A 13 1.20 7.33 12.48
CA SER A 13 0.30 6.75 13.46
C SER A 13 -0.06 5.32 13.10
N PHE A 14 -0.13 4.46 14.11
CA PHE A 14 -0.40 3.04 13.94
C PHE A 14 -1.45 2.59 14.96
N ASP A 15 -2.66 2.36 14.50
CA ASP A 15 -3.70 1.74 15.33
C ASP A 15 -3.54 0.22 15.28
N ARG A 16 -3.15 -0.37 16.42
CA ARG A 16 -2.96 -1.82 16.57
C ARG A 16 -4.15 -2.54 17.19
N ASN A 17 -5.23 -1.82 17.44
CA ASN A 17 -6.44 -2.42 17.99
C ASN A 17 -7.13 -3.28 16.94
N ALA A 18 -7.70 -4.39 17.38
CA ALA A 18 -8.53 -5.21 16.51
C ALA A 18 -9.77 -4.41 16.08
N ILE A 19 -10.06 -4.43 14.78
CA ILE A 19 -11.22 -3.77 14.21
C ILE A 19 -12.10 -4.78 13.46
N PRO A 20 -13.43 -4.55 13.39
CA PRO A 20 -14.33 -5.43 12.66
C PRO A 20 -13.98 -5.52 11.17
N LYS A 21 -14.25 -6.67 10.54
CA LYS A 21 -14.01 -6.89 9.11
C LYS A 21 -14.66 -5.81 8.24
N ALA A 22 -15.90 -5.42 8.55
CA ALA A 22 -16.60 -4.37 7.80
C ALA A 22 -15.84 -3.03 7.80
N GLU A 23 -15.22 -2.67 8.93
CA GLU A 23 -14.42 -1.46 9.05
C GLU A 23 -13.09 -1.57 8.26
N ILE A 24 -12.47 -2.75 8.23
CA ILE A 24 -11.29 -3.01 7.41
C ILE A 24 -11.62 -2.79 5.94
N LEU A 25 -12.72 -3.37 5.46
CA LEU A 25 -13.16 -3.23 4.06
C LEU A 25 -13.48 -1.77 3.72
N ARG A 26 -14.16 -1.06 4.62
CA ARG A 26 -14.46 0.37 4.44
C ARG A 26 -13.18 1.20 4.28
N ARG A 27 -12.20 0.99 5.16
CA ARG A 27 -10.90 1.70 5.11
C ARG A 27 -10.13 1.33 3.85
N TRP A 28 -10.22 0.09 3.41
CA TRP A 28 -9.59 -0.36 2.16
C TRP A 28 -10.16 0.38 0.96
N ASP A 29 -11.49 0.43 0.84
CA ASP A 29 -12.16 1.12 -0.26
C ASP A 29 -11.87 2.63 -0.26
N GLU A 30 -11.87 3.24 0.91
CA GLU A 30 -11.53 4.66 1.08
C GLU A 30 -10.08 4.95 0.67
N SER A 31 -9.14 4.13 1.13
CA SER A 31 -7.73 4.23 0.78
C SER A 31 -7.51 4.05 -0.72
N THR A 32 -8.21 3.12 -1.36
CA THR A 32 -8.13 2.91 -2.81
C THR A 32 -8.63 4.13 -3.57
N ARG A 33 -9.77 4.71 -3.16
CA ARG A 33 -10.29 5.94 -3.79
C ARG A 33 -9.31 7.11 -3.64
N GLU A 34 -8.77 7.30 -2.44
CA GLU A 34 -7.78 8.35 -2.18
C GLU A 34 -6.52 8.14 -3.03
N MET A 35 -5.99 6.92 -3.05
CA MET A 35 -4.81 6.57 -3.84
C MET A 35 -5.02 6.90 -5.33
N ASN A 36 -6.15 6.51 -5.90
CA ASN A 36 -6.45 6.79 -7.30
C ASN A 36 -6.54 8.31 -7.57
N ALA A 37 -7.15 9.06 -6.67
CA ALA A 37 -7.27 10.51 -6.81
C ALA A 37 -5.92 11.23 -6.70
N LEU A 38 -5.05 10.77 -5.81
CA LEU A 38 -3.74 11.39 -5.58
C LEU A 38 -2.70 10.96 -6.61
N TRP A 39 -2.75 9.72 -7.08
CA TRP A 39 -1.84 9.19 -8.10
C TRP A 39 -1.83 10.05 -9.36
N ALA A 40 -3.00 10.44 -9.82
CA ALA A 40 -3.15 11.28 -11.00
C ALA A 40 -2.56 12.69 -10.84
N LYS A 41 -2.31 13.13 -9.61
CA LYS A 41 -1.72 14.44 -9.28
C LYS A 41 -0.20 14.44 -9.20
N ILE A 42 0.44 13.27 -9.25
CA ILE A 42 1.89 13.16 -9.18
C ILE A 42 2.48 13.50 -10.55
N PRO A 43 3.29 14.58 -10.68
CA PRO A 43 3.94 14.89 -11.94
C PRO A 43 4.92 13.77 -12.34
N PRO A 44 5.04 13.43 -13.64
CA PRO A 44 5.99 12.41 -14.09
C PRO A 44 7.44 12.66 -13.64
N ALA A 45 7.89 13.90 -13.61
CA ALA A 45 9.23 14.26 -13.16
C ALA A 45 9.49 13.93 -11.69
N ARG A 46 8.43 13.86 -10.85
CA ARG A 46 8.54 13.54 -9.43
C ARG A 46 9.15 12.16 -9.17
N PHE A 47 8.94 11.21 -10.08
CA PHE A 47 9.44 9.84 -9.92
C PHE A 47 10.97 9.73 -9.93
N GLN A 48 11.66 10.72 -10.46
CA GLN A 48 13.13 10.79 -10.46
C GLN A 48 13.71 11.55 -9.27
N GLU A 49 12.88 12.21 -8.48
CA GLU A 49 13.31 12.95 -7.30
C GLU A 49 13.62 12.01 -6.15
N THR A 50 14.62 12.37 -5.36
CA THR A 50 14.94 11.68 -4.11
C THR A 50 14.07 12.24 -2.99
N MET A 51 13.47 11.33 -2.20
CA MET A 51 12.67 11.64 -1.03
C MET A 51 13.08 10.78 0.15
N LYS A 52 12.69 11.22 1.33
CA LYS A 52 12.82 10.44 2.56
C LYS A 52 11.44 10.08 3.09
N ALA A 53 10.97 8.89 2.74
CA ALA A 53 9.66 8.40 3.17
C ALA A 53 9.63 8.14 4.68
N PHE A 54 8.59 8.63 5.37
CA PHE A 54 8.38 8.48 6.81
C PHE A 54 9.57 8.94 7.67
N GLY A 55 10.42 9.82 7.15
CA GLY A 55 11.62 10.27 7.83
C GLY A 55 12.74 9.23 7.99
N GLN A 56 12.62 8.07 7.33
CA GLN A 56 13.53 6.92 7.51
C GLN A 56 14.09 6.37 6.20
N TYR A 57 13.27 6.23 5.17
CA TYR A 57 13.62 5.53 3.93
C TYR A 57 13.93 6.53 2.82
N GLU A 58 15.21 6.65 2.47
CA GLU A 58 15.66 7.54 1.42
C GLU A 58 15.84 6.78 0.11
N GLY A 59 15.34 7.36 -0.98
CA GLY A 59 15.46 6.80 -2.32
C GLY A 59 14.72 7.65 -3.34
N THR A 60 14.82 7.27 -4.61
CA THR A 60 13.99 7.90 -5.63
C THR A 60 12.52 7.55 -5.39
N VAL A 61 11.62 8.42 -5.78
CA VAL A 61 10.17 8.13 -5.69
C VAL A 61 9.83 6.83 -6.44
N HIS A 62 10.46 6.60 -7.59
CA HIS A 62 10.33 5.36 -8.34
C HIS A 62 10.65 4.12 -7.48
N ASP A 63 11.82 4.11 -6.83
CA ASP A 63 12.24 2.98 -6.00
C ASP A 63 11.35 2.80 -4.76
N LEU A 64 10.92 3.90 -4.15
CA LEU A 64 9.99 3.87 -3.03
C LEU A 64 8.63 3.28 -3.40
N VAL A 65 8.13 3.59 -4.60
CA VAL A 65 6.87 3.01 -5.12
C VAL A 65 7.04 1.52 -5.42
N LEU A 66 8.16 1.12 -6.05
CA LEU A 66 8.45 -0.31 -6.28
C LEU A 66 8.55 -1.08 -4.96
N TYR A 67 9.18 -0.50 -3.94
CA TYR A 67 9.22 -1.13 -2.61
C TYR A 67 7.82 -1.41 -2.05
N VAL A 68 6.88 -0.48 -2.21
CA VAL A 68 5.50 -0.67 -1.73
C VAL A 68 4.80 -1.80 -2.49
N ILE A 69 5.03 -1.91 -3.80
CA ILE A 69 4.49 -3.00 -4.61
C ILE A 69 5.05 -4.35 -4.14
N ASP A 70 6.36 -4.44 -3.94
CA ASP A 70 7.01 -5.65 -3.44
C ASP A 70 6.51 -6.02 -2.04
N ASN A 71 6.34 -5.03 -1.18
CA ASN A 71 5.81 -5.24 0.17
C ASN A 71 4.37 -5.78 0.14
N GLU A 72 3.52 -5.27 -0.74
CA GLU A 72 2.15 -5.78 -0.93
C GLU A 72 2.17 -7.24 -1.40
N ILE A 73 2.98 -7.55 -2.40
CA ILE A 73 3.12 -8.91 -2.93
C ILE A 73 3.59 -9.87 -1.84
N HIS A 74 4.59 -9.46 -1.04
CA HIS A 74 5.11 -10.24 0.07
C HIS A 74 4.01 -10.57 1.10
N HIS A 75 3.28 -9.56 1.56
CA HIS A 75 2.22 -9.75 2.55
C HIS A 75 1.02 -10.51 2.01
N ARG A 76 0.66 -10.32 0.75
CA ARG A 76 -0.38 -11.11 0.09
C ARG A 76 0.01 -12.59 0.00
N GLY A 77 1.28 -12.88 -0.30
CA GLY A 77 1.80 -14.24 -0.26
C GLY A 77 1.69 -14.88 1.12
N GLN A 78 2.01 -14.13 2.19
CA GLN A 78 1.81 -14.59 3.56
C GLN A 78 0.34 -14.89 3.87
N GLY A 79 -0.58 -14.01 3.46
CA GLY A 79 -2.02 -14.20 3.62
C GLY A 79 -2.52 -15.48 2.94
N THR A 80 -2.01 -15.78 1.75
CA THR A 80 -2.29 -17.02 1.02
C THR A 80 -1.91 -18.26 1.85
N VAL A 81 -0.75 -18.25 2.50
CA VAL A 81 -0.30 -19.36 3.36
C VAL A 81 -1.24 -19.54 4.55
N TYR A 82 -1.65 -18.45 5.20
CA TYR A 82 -2.59 -18.52 6.33
C TYR A 82 -3.96 -19.05 5.92
N LEU A 83 -4.49 -18.64 4.77
CA LEU A 83 -5.77 -19.16 4.26
C LEU A 83 -5.69 -20.67 4.05
N ARG A 84 -4.64 -21.16 3.42
CA ARG A 84 -4.42 -22.62 3.21
C ARG A 84 -4.30 -23.37 4.53
N ALA A 85 -3.60 -22.83 5.51
CA ALA A 85 -3.49 -23.42 6.84
C ALA A 85 -4.86 -23.56 7.53
N LEU A 86 -5.81 -22.68 7.22
CA LEU A 86 -7.19 -22.74 7.70
C LEU A 86 -8.11 -23.61 6.83
N GLY A 87 -7.60 -24.26 5.80
CA GLY A 87 -8.39 -25.07 4.86
C GLY A 87 -9.22 -24.25 3.87
N ILE A 88 -8.88 -22.97 3.70
CA ILE A 88 -9.56 -22.06 2.78
C ILE A 88 -8.68 -21.92 1.53
N GLU A 89 -9.27 -22.16 0.36
CA GLU A 89 -8.58 -21.92 -0.90
C GLU A 89 -8.44 -20.42 -1.15
N PRO A 90 -7.20 -19.89 -1.32
CA PRO A 90 -7.01 -18.48 -1.60
C PRO A 90 -7.41 -18.14 -3.04
N PRO A 91 -7.75 -16.87 -3.31
CA PRO A 91 -7.98 -16.42 -4.68
C PRO A 91 -6.76 -16.68 -5.57
N PRO A 92 -6.95 -17.03 -6.86
CA PRO A 92 -5.84 -17.18 -7.80
C PRO A 92 -5.04 -15.88 -7.93
N PHE A 93 -3.72 -15.96 -7.80
CA PHE A 93 -2.87 -14.75 -7.85
C PHE A 93 -2.87 -14.06 -9.22
N TYR A 94 -3.20 -14.79 -10.27
CA TYR A 94 -3.21 -14.29 -11.65
C TYR A 94 -4.54 -13.67 -12.07
N GLU A 95 -5.60 -13.82 -11.28
CA GLU A 95 -6.88 -13.14 -11.53
C GLU A 95 -6.88 -11.75 -10.90
N ARG A 96 -7.03 -10.73 -11.73
CA ARG A 96 -7.18 -9.34 -11.30
C ARG A 96 -8.59 -8.87 -11.60
N GLN A 97 -9.26 -8.41 -10.57
CA GLN A 97 -10.57 -7.78 -10.70
C GLN A 97 -10.42 -6.30 -11.00
#